data_5b47c9033658b414eefdb762ee437eec
#
_entry.id   5b47c9033658b414eefdb762ee437eec
#
_cell.length_a   1.000
_cell.length_b   1.000
_cell.length_c   1.000
_cell.angle_alpha   90.00
_cell.angle_beta   90.00
_cell.angle_gamma   90.00
#
_symmetry.space_group_name_H-M   'P 1'
#
loop_
_entity.id
_entity.type
_entity.pdbx_description
1 polymer ?
#
loop_
_entity_poly.entity_id
_entity_poly.type
_entity_poly.pdbx_seq_one_letter_code
_entity_poly.pdbx_strand_id
1 'polypeptide(L)' 'MFRKGDTIVYATTGVCVIDDIREQACTGEVHTYYVLQPVFDSSSKVFAPVGAHLL' A
#
# COMPACT_ATOMS: atom_id res chain seq x y z
N MET A 1 11.34 -1.84 5.07
CA MET A 1 9.93 -2.20 4.78
C MET A 1 9.02 -1.42 5.70
N PHE A 2 7.95 -0.86 5.17
CA PHE A 2 6.99 -0.12 5.99
C PHE A 2 6.11 -1.07 6.79
N ARG A 3 5.46 -0.53 7.81
CA ARG A 3 4.61 -1.30 8.71
C ARG A 3 3.19 -0.75 8.67
N LYS A 4 2.26 -1.59 9.08
CA LYS A 4 0.88 -1.17 9.29
C LYS A 4 0.84 0.01 10.25
N GLY A 5 0.14 1.07 9.85
CA GLY A 5 0.06 2.32 10.60
C GLY A 5 1.04 3.39 10.16
N ASP A 6 2.04 3.04 9.36
CA ASP A 6 2.98 4.02 8.84
C ASP A 6 2.30 4.97 7.84
N THR A 7 2.75 6.22 7.83
CA THR A 7 2.30 7.22 6.87
C THR A 7 3.36 7.34 5.77
N ILE A 8 2.92 7.27 4.53
CA ILE A 8 3.80 7.35 3.37
C ILE A 8 3.21 8.28 2.32
N VAL A 9 4.04 8.66 1.35
CA VAL A 9 3.58 9.38 0.16
C VAL A 9 3.68 8.41 -1.02
N TYR A 10 2.56 8.20 -1.71
CA TYR A 10 2.51 7.27 -2.82
C TYR A 10 2.12 7.97 -4.11
N ALA A 11 3.09 8.12 -5.01
CA ALA A 11 2.90 8.62 -6.37
C ALA A 11 1.89 9.79 -6.44
N THR A 12 0.94 9.71 -7.35
CA THR A 12 -0.07 10.76 -7.54
C THR A 12 -1.20 10.70 -6.51
N THR A 13 -1.28 9.63 -5.74
CA THR A 13 -2.32 9.49 -4.71
C THR A 13 -2.06 10.41 -3.52
N GLY A 14 -0.80 10.70 -3.24
CA GLY A 14 -0.43 11.59 -2.15
C GLY A 14 -0.23 10.85 -0.83
N VAL A 15 -0.53 11.51 0.27
CA VAL A 15 -0.30 10.97 1.61
C VAL A 15 -1.28 9.86 1.93
N CYS A 16 -0.76 8.72 2.34
CA CYS A 16 -1.54 7.54 2.68
C CYS A 16 -1.04 6.94 3.98
N VAL A 17 -1.94 6.25 4.68
CA VAL A 17 -1.59 5.41 5.82
C VAL A 17 -1.64 3.96 5.37
N ILE A 18 -0.68 3.16 5.80
CA ILE A 18 -0.69 1.73 5.53
C ILE A 18 -1.74 1.08 6.45
N ASP A 19 -2.85 0.69 5.83
CA ASP A 19 -3.97 0.11 6.55
C ASP A 19 -3.76 -1.39 6.81
N ASP A 20 -3.10 -2.05 5.87
CA ASP A 20 -2.83 -3.48 5.99
C ASP A 20 -1.68 -3.87 5.06
N ILE A 21 -1.16 -5.05 5.25
CA ILE A 21 -0.15 -5.65 4.37
C ILE A 21 -0.67 -7.03 4.02
N ARG A 22 -0.77 -7.32 2.73
CA ARG A 22 -1.34 -8.57 2.25
C ARG A 22 -0.42 -9.29 1.29
N GLU A 23 -0.48 -10.60 1.32
CA GLU A 23 0.19 -11.45 0.36
C GLU A 23 -0.85 -12.05 -0.59
N GLN A 24 -0.51 -12.10 -1.87
CA GLN A 24 -1.39 -12.68 -2.87
C GLN A 24 -0.57 -13.57 -3.79
N ALA A 25 -1.02 -14.81 -3.96
CA ALA A 25 -0.41 -15.74 -4.89
C ALA A 25 -0.97 -15.46 -6.29
N CYS A 26 -0.08 -15.33 -7.26
CA CYS A 26 -0.45 -15.10 -8.65
C CYS A 26 0.52 -15.86 -9.54
N THR A 27 0.02 -16.72 -10.43
CA THR A 27 0.82 -17.52 -11.36
C THR A 27 2.00 -18.26 -10.71
N GLY A 28 1.76 -18.83 -9.52
CA GLY A 28 2.77 -19.61 -8.80
C GLY A 28 3.75 -18.77 -8.00
N GLU A 29 3.62 -17.46 -7.99
CA GLU A 29 4.45 -16.57 -7.19
C GLU A 29 3.61 -15.86 -6.13
N VAL A 30 4.25 -15.58 -4.99
CA VAL A 30 3.61 -14.81 -3.93
C VAL A 30 4.13 -13.39 -3.97
N HIS A 31 3.22 -12.43 -4.07
CA HIS A 31 3.54 -11.01 -4.05
C HIS A 31 2.96 -10.37 -2.81
N THR A 32 3.72 -9.48 -2.20
CA THR A 32 3.28 -8.72 -1.03
C THR A 32 2.85 -7.33 -1.46
N TYR A 33 1.70 -6.90 -0.95
CA TYR A 33 1.12 -5.58 -1.26
C TYR A 33 0.81 -4.84 0.02
N TYR A 34 1.01 -3.53 -0.02
CA TYR A 34 0.47 -2.63 0.99
C TYR A 34 -0.95 -2.24 0.60
N VAL A 35 -1.84 -2.26 1.56
CA VAL A 35 -3.18 -1.67 1.40
C VAL A 35 -3.11 -0.26 1.96
N LEU A 36 -3.21 0.73 1.11
CA LEU A 36 -3.04 2.13 1.46
C LEU A 36 -4.40 2.81 1.59
N GLN A 37 -4.55 3.58 2.64
CA GLN A 37 -5.73 4.41 2.85
C GLN A 37 -5.33 5.86 2.63
N PRO A 38 -5.76 6.50 1.52
CA PRO A 38 -5.49 7.92 1.32
C PRO A 38 -6.08 8.76 2.44
N VAL A 39 -5.30 9.72 2.93
CA VAL A 39 -5.73 10.58 4.04
C VAL A 39 -6.94 11.43 3.63
N PHE A 40 -7.02 11.80 2.35
CA PHE A 40 -8.07 12.67 1.85
C PHE A 40 -9.36 11.94 1.47
N ASP A 41 -9.31 10.63 1.37
CA ASP A 41 -10.43 9.87 0.83
C ASP A 41 -10.58 8.56 1.59
N SER A 42 -11.43 8.58 2.61
CA SER A 42 -11.65 7.42 3.47
C SER A 42 -12.43 6.30 2.77
N SER A 43 -13.00 6.56 1.61
CA SER A 43 -13.76 5.57 0.86
C SER A 43 -12.91 4.80 -0.14
N SER A 44 -11.67 5.23 -0.36
CA SER A 44 -10.76 4.62 -1.33
C SER A 44 -9.71 3.77 -0.65
N LYS A 45 -9.27 2.74 -1.36
CA LYS A 45 -8.12 1.91 -0.98
C LYS A 45 -7.23 1.75 -2.19
N VAL A 46 -5.92 1.80 -1.97
CA VAL A 46 -4.94 1.63 -3.03
C VAL A 46 -4.05 0.45 -2.68
N PHE A 47 -3.83 -0.42 -3.63
CA PHE A 47 -2.96 -1.58 -3.46
C PHE A 47 -1.63 -1.29 -4.15
N ALA A 48 -0.56 -1.27 -3.38
CA ALA A 48 0.77 -0.96 -3.90
C ALA A 48 1.72 -2.12 -3.65
N PRO A 49 2.41 -2.62 -4.68
CA PRO A 49 3.43 -3.67 -4.49
C PRO A 49 4.53 -3.18 -3.55
N VAL A 50 5.04 -4.07 -2.70
CA VAL A 50 6.10 -3.73 -1.75
C VAL A 50 7.34 -3.20 -2.45
N GLY A 51 7.60 -3.63 -3.69
CA GLY A 51 8.73 -3.14 -4.48
C GLY A 51 8.53 -1.78 -5.13
N ALA A 52 7.37 -1.15 -4.98
CA ALA A 52 7.12 0.16 -5.58
C ALA A 52 7.89 1.26 -4.85
N HIS A 53 8.10 2.39 -5.55
CA HIS A 53 8.75 3.55 -4.94
C HIS A 53 7.78 4.25 -4.00
N LEU A 54 8.03 4.08 -2.70
CA LEU A 54 7.26 4.72 -1.63
C LEU A 54 8.18 5.64 -0.85
N LEU A 55 7.66 6.79 -0.47
CA LEU A 55 8.40 7.76 0.33
C LEU A 55 7.87 7.88 1.74
#